data_e19316301f2c53f1bf46cc1a154fab69
#
_entry.id   e19316301f2c53f1bf46cc1a154fab69
#
_cell.length_a   1.000
_cell.length_b   1.000
_cell.length_c   1.000
_cell.angle_alpha   90.00
_cell.angle_beta   90.00
_cell.angle_gamma   90.00
#
_symmetry.space_group_name_H-M   'P 1'
#
loop_
_entity.id
_entity.type
_entity.pdbx_description
1 polymer ?
#
loop_
_entity_poly.entity_id
_entity_poly.type
_entity_poly.pdbx_seq_one_letter_code
_entity_poly.pdbx_strand_id
1 'polypeptide(L)'
;MSPVLPGDAPLVHDLIGIGFGPSNAAMAIALSEHNTRVGRQESVTAHFFEQQQSFGWHRGMLIDDATMQVSFLKDLVTLRNPSSEYSFLCYLQSKGRLIDFINHKNLFPLRVEFHDYFEWAAAKVDDMVSYGHEVVSVTPFVHDGVVEYLDVTVRSAEGLSVHRARNLVIGTGLRPLMPEGVERGERVWHNSDLLRKVDALEGTSPSRFVVVGAGQSAAENVAYLHRRFPEAEVCAVFSRYGYSPADDSSFANRIFDPGAVDDYFAAPESVKNRLMAYHGNTNYSVVDIDLIDDLYRQMYQEKVLGTERLRFINVSRVTGVQETPDAVRTVVNSLVTGEETLLDADVVVFATGYSPADPLGLLGEVADRCLRDDAGRVRVERDYRVTTDPALRCGIYLQGGTEHTHGITTSLLSNTAIRVGEILDSLLDRGVKSASDEARPVTDGTGTHA
;
A
#
# COMPACT_ATOMS: atom_id res chain seq x y z
N MET A 1 -33.32 -3.20 15.12
CA MET A 1 -32.67 -4.50 15.22
C MET A 1 -33.66 -5.55 14.75
N SER A 2 -33.62 -5.94 13.50
CA SER A 2 -34.43 -7.07 12.99
C SER A 2 -33.63 -8.35 13.28
N PRO A 3 -34.27 -9.44 13.73
CA PRO A 3 -33.58 -10.67 14.07
C PRO A 3 -33.09 -11.34 12.76
N VAL A 4 -31.83 -11.73 12.75
CA VAL A 4 -31.26 -12.65 11.77
C VAL A 4 -32.05 -13.97 11.90
N LEU A 5 -32.63 -14.42 10.82
CA LEU A 5 -33.32 -15.71 10.77
C LEU A 5 -32.33 -16.85 11.05
N PRO A 6 -32.69 -17.87 11.85
CA PRO A 6 -31.85 -19.04 12.07
C PRO A 6 -31.92 -19.96 10.84
N GLY A 7 -30.86 -19.88 10.00
CA GLY A 7 -30.75 -20.74 8.83
C GLY A 7 -29.39 -20.57 8.17
N ASP A 8 -28.54 -21.55 8.39
CA ASP A 8 -27.17 -21.81 7.95
C ASP A 8 -26.06 -21.14 8.78
N ALA A 9 -25.22 -21.99 9.37
CA ALA A 9 -23.97 -21.56 9.98
C ALA A 9 -23.13 -20.85 8.91
N PRO A 10 -22.50 -19.70 9.23
CA PRO A 10 -21.71 -18.95 8.26
C PRO A 10 -20.64 -19.86 7.65
N LEU A 11 -20.44 -19.72 6.33
CA LEU A 11 -19.35 -20.43 5.63
C LEU A 11 -18.03 -20.09 6.28
N VAL A 12 -17.28 -21.12 6.69
CA VAL A 12 -15.97 -20.96 7.32
C VAL A 12 -14.89 -20.97 6.25
N HIS A 13 -14.18 -19.85 6.12
CA HIS A 13 -13.00 -19.75 5.29
C HIS A 13 -11.74 -20.08 6.11
N ASP A 14 -10.78 -20.75 5.51
CA ASP A 14 -9.49 -20.97 6.13
C ASP A 14 -8.72 -19.67 6.28
N LEU A 15 -8.91 -18.72 5.33
CA LEU A 15 -8.33 -17.39 5.33
C LEU A 15 -9.33 -16.34 4.84
N ILE A 16 -9.47 -15.24 5.56
CA ILE A 16 -10.09 -14.03 5.03
C ILE A 16 -9.02 -12.94 4.91
N GLY A 17 -8.96 -12.31 3.73
CA GLY A 17 -8.13 -11.14 3.46
C GLY A 17 -8.91 -9.83 3.63
N ILE A 18 -8.33 -8.87 4.33
CA ILE A 18 -8.89 -7.53 4.51
C ILE A 18 -8.11 -6.55 3.64
N GLY A 19 -8.80 -5.95 2.66
CA GLY A 19 -8.22 -5.16 1.57
C GLY A 19 -7.70 -6.04 0.42
N PHE A 20 -7.71 -5.52 -0.81
CA PHE A 20 -7.20 -6.23 -1.98
C PHE A 20 -6.34 -5.32 -2.88
N GLY A 21 -5.27 -4.78 -2.28
CA GLY A 21 -4.17 -4.15 -3.01
C GLY A 21 -3.14 -5.18 -3.48
N PRO A 22 -1.98 -4.73 -4.03
CA PRO A 22 -0.94 -5.62 -4.58
C PRO A 22 -0.49 -6.72 -3.62
N SER A 23 -0.42 -6.45 -2.32
CA SER A 23 0.00 -7.43 -1.32
C SER A 23 -0.97 -8.60 -1.20
N ASN A 24 -2.28 -8.34 -1.11
CA ASN A 24 -3.29 -9.40 -1.03
C ASN A 24 -3.58 -10.02 -2.41
N ALA A 25 -3.37 -9.30 -3.51
CA ALA A 25 -3.38 -9.90 -4.84
C ALA A 25 -2.26 -10.95 -4.99
N ALA A 26 -1.04 -10.64 -4.52
CA ALA A 26 0.06 -11.61 -4.48
C ALA A 26 -0.25 -12.81 -3.58
N MET A 27 -0.97 -12.61 -2.45
CA MET A 27 -1.41 -13.70 -1.57
C MET A 27 -2.45 -14.59 -2.24
N ALA A 28 -3.45 -14.02 -2.91
CA ALA A 28 -4.44 -14.77 -3.67
C ALA A 28 -3.80 -15.61 -4.78
N ILE A 29 -2.82 -15.04 -5.49
CA ILE A 29 -2.04 -15.77 -6.51
C ILE A 29 -1.25 -16.91 -5.88
N ALA A 30 -0.58 -16.69 -4.74
CA ALA A 30 0.17 -17.74 -4.05
C ALA A 30 -0.73 -18.91 -3.63
N LEU A 31 -1.93 -18.61 -3.12
CA LEU A 31 -2.96 -19.58 -2.77
C LEU A 31 -3.50 -20.33 -4.00
N SER A 32 -3.78 -19.61 -5.10
CA SER A 32 -4.24 -20.20 -6.36
C SER A 32 -3.19 -21.18 -6.92
N GLU A 33 -1.92 -20.79 -6.94
CA GLU A 33 -0.82 -21.65 -7.37
C GLU A 33 -0.62 -22.87 -6.45
N HIS A 34 -0.78 -22.69 -5.13
CA HIS A 34 -0.75 -23.79 -4.17
C HIS A 34 -1.90 -24.77 -4.42
N ASN A 35 -3.13 -24.28 -4.47
CA ASN A 35 -4.33 -25.09 -4.66
C ASN A 35 -4.34 -25.86 -5.99
N THR A 36 -3.66 -25.34 -7.01
CA THR A 36 -3.51 -26.03 -8.31
C THR A 36 -2.56 -27.24 -8.22
N ARG A 37 -1.60 -27.22 -7.28
CA ARG A 37 -0.58 -28.28 -7.12
C ARG A 37 -1.00 -29.39 -6.19
N VAL A 38 -1.92 -29.11 -5.26
CA VAL A 38 -2.31 -30.05 -4.20
C VAL A 38 -3.69 -30.64 -4.41
N GLY A 39 -4.00 -31.72 -3.70
CA GLY A 39 -5.34 -32.30 -3.70
C GLY A 39 -6.36 -31.43 -2.94
N ARG A 40 -7.66 -31.70 -3.15
CA ARG A 40 -8.77 -30.95 -2.55
C ARG A 40 -8.71 -30.88 -1.01
N GLN A 41 -8.15 -31.91 -0.37
CA GLN A 41 -8.02 -31.96 1.09
C GLN A 41 -6.96 -31.00 1.64
N GLU A 42 -5.93 -30.70 0.85
CA GLU A 42 -4.83 -29.80 1.20
C GLU A 42 -5.05 -28.37 0.68
N SER A 43 -6.11 -28.16 -0.11
CA SER A 43 -6.47 -26.83 -0.65
C SER A 43 -6.92 -25.90 0.47
N VAL A 44 -6.50 -24.63 0.37
CA VAL A 44 -6.84 -23.56 1.30
C VAL A 44 -8.00 -22.75 0.73
N THR A 45 -9.10 -22.65 1.49
CA THR A 45 -10.23 -21.80 1.11
C THR A 45 -9.96 -20.37 1.57
N ALA A 46 -9.98 -19.40 0.65
CA ALA A 46 -9.74 -18.01 0.99
C ALA A 46 -10.73 -17.07 0.30
N HIS A 47 -11.03 -15.96 0.96
CA HIS A 47 -11.83 -14.88 0.37
C HIS A 47 -11.30 -13.53 0.79
N PHE A 48 -11.29 -12.56 -0.13
CA PHE A 48 -10.77 -11.21 0.09
C PHE A 48 -11.89 -10.18 -0.04
N PHE A 49 -11.95 -9.24 0.89
CA PHE A 49 -12.90 -8.14 0.85
C PHE A 49 -12.18 -6.82 0.59
N GLU A 50 -12.63 -6.10 -0.43
CA GLU A 50 -12.08 -4.81 -0.84
C GLU A 50 -13.19 -3.75 -0.86
N GLN A 51 -12.96 -2.62 -0.19
CA GLN A 51 -13.92 -1.52 -0.12
C GLN A 51 -14.08 -0.76 -1.44
N GLN A 52 -13.04 -0.71 -2.28
CA GLN A 52 -13.12 -0.11 -3.60
C GLN A 52 -13.99 -0.94 -4.54
N GLN A 53 -14.61 -0.28 -5.54
CA GLN A 53 -15.48 -0.94 -6.50
C GLN A 53 -14.76 -1.83 -7.53
N SER A 54 -13.44 -1.70 -7.61
CA SER A 54 -12.56 -2.49 -8.47
C SER A 54 -11.14 -2.43 -7.94
N PHE A 55 -10.26 -3.31 -8.42
CA PHE A 55 -8.85 -3.23 -8.10
C PHE A 55 -8.29 -1.82 -8.34
N GLY A 56 -7.46 -1.31 -7.43
CA GLY A 56 -6.82 -0.01 -7.59
C GLY A 56 -5.62 0.17 -6.68
N TRP A 57 -4.55 0.70 -7.27
CA TRP A 57 -3.31 1.02 -6.58
C TRP A 57 -2.79 2.38 -7.07
N HIS A 58 -2.58 3.33 -6.17
CA HIS A 58 -2.07 4.68 -6.45
C HIS A 58 -2.76 5.44 -7.59
N ARG A 59 -4.07 5.24 -7.80
CA ARG A 59 -4.83 5.82 -8.92
C ARG A 59 -4.68 7.32 -9.07
N GLY A 60 -4.52 8.07 -7.98
CA GLY A 60 -4.32 9.51 -8.03
C GLY A 60 -2.91 9.96 -8.45
N MET A 61 -1.98 9.01 -8.62
CA MET A 61 -0.58 9.25 -8.99
C MET A 61 -0.15 8.45 -10.24
N LEU A 62 -1.09 8.00 -11.07
CA LEU A 62 -0.81 7.33 -12.35
C LEU A 62 -0.50 8.36 -13.43
N ILE A 63 0.49 9.20 -13.20
CA ILE A 63 1.00 10.19 -14.14
C ILE A 63 1.64 9.43 -15.31
N ASP A 64 1.32 9.85 -16.55
CA ASP A 64 1.62 9.09 -17.77
C ASP A 64 3.10 8.76 -17.99
N ASP A 65 3.99 9.64 -17.56
CA ASP A 65 5.46 9.49 -17.69
C ASP A 65 6.15 9.11 -16.38
N ALA A 66 5.42 8.91 -15.28
CA ALA A 66 6.00 8.46 -14.03
C ALA A 66 6.40 6.98 -14.12
N THR A 67 7.64 6.67 -13.74
CA THR A 67 8.16 5.32 -13.72
C THR A 67 8.02 4.67 -12.34
N MET A 68 8.12 3.34 -12.32
CA MET A 68 8.34 2.61 -11.09
C MET A 68 9.75 2.87 -10.57
N GLN A 69 9.88 2.93 -9.23
CA GLN A 69 11.18 3.03 -8.56
C GLN A 69 11.73 1.66 -8.14
N VAL A 70 11.23 0.61 -8.77
CA VAL A 70 11.59 -0.78 -8.49
C VAL A 70 11.60 -1.57 -9.80
N SER A 71 12.56 -2.48 -9.94
CA SER A 71 12.65 -3.35 -11.12
C SER A 71 11.36 -4.16 -11.32
N PHE A 72 10.93 -4.31 -12.57
CA PHE A 72 9.77 -5.14 -12.93
C PHE A 72 9.90 -6.60 -12.48
N LEU A 73 11.10 -7.10 -12.23
CA LEU A 73 11.35 -8.44 -11.67
C LEU A 73 10.95 -8.58 -10.21
N LYS A 74 10.70 -7.46 -9.52
CA LYS A 74 10.10 -7.42 -8.18
C LYS A 74 8.58 -7.26 -8.27
N ASP A 75 7.98 -8.03 -9.16
CA ASP A 75 6.54 -8.14 -9.37
C ASP A 75 5.85 -8.99 -8.28
N LEU A 76 4.59 -9.36 -8.48
CA LEU A 76 3.81 -10.10 -7.49
C LEU A 76 4.30 -11.53 -7.23
N VAL A 77 5.16 -12.09 -8.09
CA VAL A 77 5.43 -13.54 -8.11
C VAL A 77 6.88 -13.93 -8.32
N THR A 78 7.63 -13.20 -9.16
CA THR A 78 8.91 -13.66 -9.72
C THR A 78 9.94 -14.06 -8.65
N LEU A 79 10.07 -13.32 -7.57
CA LEU A 79 11.02 -13.65 -6.50
C LEU A 79 10.62 -14.91 -5.70
N ARG A 80 9.34 -15.30 -5.70
CA ARG A 80 8.84 -16.53 -5.07
C ARG A 80 8.78 -17.69 -6.07
N ASN A 81 8.28 -17.43 -7.26
CA ASN A 81 8.08 -18.42 -8.32
C ASN A 81 8.39 -17.80 -9.69
N PRO A 82 9.65 -17.89 -10.18
CA PRO A 82 10.04 -17.31 -11.46
C PRO A 82 9.36 -17.94 -12.66
N SER A 83 8.71 -19.10 -12.50
CA SER A 83 7.94 -19.80 -13.54
C SER A 83 6.45 -19.47 -13.52
N SER A 84 6.03 -18.52 -12.68
CA SER A 84 4.63 -18.16 -12.54
C SER A 84 4.06 -17.53 -13.82
N GLU A 85 2.86 -17.98 -14.21
CA GLU A 85 2.10 -17.38 -15.32
C GLU A 85 1.45 -16.02 -14.97
N TYR A 86 1.63 -15.55 -13.73
CA TYR A 86 1.21 -14.24 -13.25
C TYR A 86 2.34 -13.19 -13.28
N SER A 87 3.50 -13.51 -13.88
CA SER A 87 4.64 -12.59 -13.93
C SER A 87 4.40 -11.40 -14.87
N PHE A 88 5.12 -10.30 -14.63
CA PHE A 88 5.09 -9.13 -15.50
C PHE A 88 5.50 -9.48 -16.96
N LEU A 89 6.40 -10.44 -17.13
CA LEU A 89 6.77 -10.93 -18.48
C LEU A 89 5.60 -11.63 -19.18
N CYS A 90 4.84 -12.45 -18.47
CA CYS A 90 3.64 -13.09 -19.01
C CYS A 90 2.55 -12.05 -19.37
N TYR A 91 2.41 -11.01 -18.53
CA TYR A 91 1.54 -9.88 -18.84
C TYR A 91 1.97 -9.18 -20.13
N LEU A 92 3.25 -8.80 -20.27
CA LEU A 92 3.76 -8.16 -21.48
C LEU A 92 3.54 -9.02 -22.73
N GLN A 93 3.73 -10.33 -22.61
CA GLN A 93 3.44 -11.28 -23.69
C GLN A 93 1.96 -11.26 -24.05
N SER A 94 1.06 -11.29 -23.08
CA SER A 94 -0.39 -11.25 -23.30
C SER A 94 -0.87 -9.96 -23.97
N LYS A 95 -0.15 -8.86 -23.77
CA LYS A 95 -0.43 -7.55 -24.39
C LYS A 95 0.32 -7.35 -25.73
N GLY A 96 1.14 -8.30 -26.17
CA GLY A 96 1.95 -8.20 -27.39
C GLY A 96 3.08 -7.18 -27.31
N ARG A 97 3.49 -6.76 -26.10
CA ARG A 97 4.51 -5.70 -25.85
C ARG A 97 5.87 -6.24 -25.42
N LEU A 98 6.02 -7.55 -25.25
CA LEU A 98 7.25 -8.14 -24.67
C LEU A 98 8.51 -7.78 -25.48
N ILE A 99 8.47 -7.86 -26.82
CA ILE A 99 9.63 -7.56 -27.66
C ILE A 99 10.00 -6.07 -27.57
N ASP A 100 9.01 -5.17 -27.59
CA ASP A 100 9.24 -3.73 -27.50
C ASP A 100 9.84 -3.37 -26.14
N PHE A 101 9.35 -3.99 -25.07
CA PHE A 101 9.87 -3.79 -23.72
C PHE A 101 11.33 -4.25 -23.60
N ILE A 102 11.69 -5.42 -24.18
CA ILE A 102 13.08 -5.90 -24.23
C ILE A 102 13.97 -4.92 -24.99
N ASN A 103 13.50 -4.39 -26.12
CA ASN A 103 14.23 -3.41 -26.91
C ASN A 103 14.38 -2.05 -26.23
N HIS A 104 13.43 -1.69 -25.35
CA HIS A 104 13.47 -0.47 -24.53
C HIS A 104 14.62 -0.51 -23.50
N LYS A 105 15.06 -1.71 -23.06
CA LYS A 105 16.21 -1.94 -22.15
C LYS A 105 16.10 -1.22 -20.81
N ASN A 106 14.91 -1.01 -20.31
CA ASN A 106 14.66 -0.39 -19.02
C ASN A 106 14.13 -1.43 -18.01
N LEU A 107 14.64 -1.36 -16.78
CA LEU A 107 14.17 -2.21 -15.68
C LEU A 107 12.96 -1.60 -14.96
N PHE A 108 12.71 -0.30 -15.16
CA PHE A 108 11.69 0.46 -14.46
C PHE A 108 10.54 0.79 -15.42
N PRO A 109 9.47 0.00 -15.45
CA PRO A 109 8.32 0.27 -16.33
C PRO A 109 7.58 1.55 -15.93
N LEU A 110 6.75 2.06 -16.82
CA LEU A 110 5.82 3.12 -16.47
C LEU A 110 4.87 2.66 -15.36
N ARG A 111 4.55 3.56 -14.43
CA ARG A 111 3.63 3.26 -13.32
C ARG A 111 2.24 2.87 -13.81
N VAL A 112 1.77 3.50 -14.87
CA VAL A 112 0.50 3.16 -15.55
C VAL A 112 0.53 1.73 -16.12
N GLU A 113 1.65 1.29 -16.70
CA GLU A 113 1.80 -0.06 -17.21
C GLU A 113 1.88 -1.10 -16.09
N PHE A 114 2.55 -0.75 -14.99
CA PHE A 114 2.64 -1.64 -13.83
C PHE A 114 1.30 -1.75 -13.09
N HIS A 115 0.48 -0.70 -13.11
CA HIS A 115 -0.90 -0.74 -12.62
C HIS A 115 -1.79 -1.64 -13.50
N ASP A 116 -1.72 -1.54 -14.84
CA ASP A 116 -2.43 -2.43 -15.78
C ASP A 116 -2.00 -3.90 -15.58
N TYR A 117 -0.72 -4.14 -15.27
CA TYR A 117 -0.24 -5.47 -14.87
C TYR A 117 -0.94 -5.97 -13.60
N PHE A 118 -1.06 -5.14 -12.58
CA PHE A 118 -1.74 -5.54 -11.35
C PHE A 118 -3.23 -5.84 -11.59
N GLU A 119 -3.92 -5.02 -12.38
CA GLU A 119 -5.31 -5.28 -12.76
C GLU A 119 -5.45 -6.60 -13.54
N TRP A 120 -4.55 -6.85 -14.49
CA TRP A 120 -4.52 -8.10 -15.24
C TRP A 120 -4.27 -9.32 -14.35
N ALA A 121 -3.36 -9.22 -13.39
CA ALA A 121 -3.09 -10.30 -12.46
C ALA A 121 -4.24 -10.54 -11.47
N ALA A 122 -4.83 -9.46 -10.93
CA ALA A 122 -5.98 -9.51 -10.04
C ALA A 122 -7.22 -10.15 -10.72
N ALA A 123 -7.47 -9.83 -11.98
CA ALA A 123 -8.58 -10.41 -12.75
C ALA A 123 -8.50 -11.93 -12.90
N LYS A 124 -7.30 -12.54 -12.79
CA LYS A 124 -7.12 -13.99 -12.88
C LYS A 124 -7.49 -14.75 -11.59
N VAL A 125 -7.70 -14.03 -10.49
CA VAL A 125 -8.10 -14.56 -9.18
C VAL A 125 -9.34 -13.87 -8.64
N ASP A 126 -10.17 -13.34 -9.55
CA ASP A 126 -11.36 -12.53 -9.24
C ASP A 126 -12.44 -13.32 -8.47
N ASP A 127 -12.50 -14.63 -8.66
CA ASP A 127 -13.38 -15.55 -7.94
C ASP A 127 -13.10 -15.58 -6.41
N MET A 128 -11.93 -15.14 -5.97
CA MET A 128 -11.56 -15.05 -4.57
C MET A 128 -11.88 -13.69 -3.95
N VAL A 129 -12.43 -12.71 -4.69
CA VAL A 129 -12.52 -11.31 -4.25
C VAL A 129 -13.94 -10.78 -4.33
N SER A 130 -14.35 -10.02 -3.30
CA SER A 130 -15.56 -9.19 -3.34
C SER A 130 -15.17 -7.71 -3.25
N TYR A 131 -15.36 -7.00 -4.37
CA TYR A 131 -15.19 -5.55 -4.43
C TYR A 131 -16.45 -4.82 -3.96
N GLY A 132 -16.29 -3.56 -3.48
CA GLY A 132 -17.39 -2.79 -2.87
C GLY A 132 -17.84 -3.35 -1.52
N HIS A 133 -16.98 -4.13 -0.87
CA HIS A 133 -17.21 -4.80 0.39
C HIS A 133 -16.21 -4.33 1.44
N GLU A 134 -16.69 -3.50 2.35
CA GLU A 134 -15.87 -2.92 3.43
C GLU A 134 -15.93 -3.78 4.69
N VAL A 135 -14.81 -4.29 5.16
CA VAL A 135 -14.73 -4.89 6.50
C VAL A 135 -14.84 -3.79 7.54
N VAL A 136 -15.87 -3.87 8.39
CA VAL A 136 -16.15 -2.83 9.40
C VAL A 136 -15.79 -3.26 10.82
N SER A 137 -15.75 -4.56 11.10
CA SER A 137 -15.32 -5.08 12.40
C SER A 137 -14.98 -6.56 12.33
N VAL A 138 -14.16 -7.00 13.28
CA VAL A 138 -13.84 -8.41 13.53
C VAL A 138 -14.15 -8.71 14.99
N THR A 139 -14.90 -9.81 15.25
CA THR A 139 -15.26 -10.23 16.60
C THR A 139 -14.84 -11.69 16.83
N PRO A 140 -14.46 -12.07 18.08
CA PRO A 140 -14.06 -13.44 18.37
C PRO A 140 -15.29 -14.36 18.50
N PHE A 141 -15.23 -15.52 17.87
CA PHE A 141 -16.14 -16.62 18.18
C PHE A 141 -15.50 -17.52 19.22
N VAL A 142 -16.05 -17.49 20.44
CA VAL A 142 -15.49 -18.17 21.63
C VAL A 142 -16.25 -19.46 21.92
N HIS A 143 -15.51 -20.57 22.03
CA HIS A 143 -16.02 -21.84 22.51
C HIS A 143 -15.12 -22.33 23.64
N ASP A 144 -15.71 -22.66 24.79
CA ASP A 144 -15.00 -23.13 26.02
C ASP A 144 -13.81 -22.22 26.42
N GLY A 145 -13.97 -20.88 26.27
CA GLY A 145 -12.94 -19.90 26.62
C GLY A 145 -11.84 -19.70 25.57
N VAL A 146 -11.89 -20.47 24.47
CA VAL A 146 -10.95 -20.40 23.34
C VAL A 146 -11.60 -19.72 22.14
N VAL A 147 -10.88 -18.82 21.50
CA VAL A 147 -11.28 -18.23 20.22
C VAL A 147 -10.89 -19.19 19.10
N GLU A 148 -11.88 -19.87 18.52
CA GLU A 148 -11.65 -20.86 17.45
C GLU A 148 -11.80 -20.25 16.07
N TYR A 149 -12.60 -19.18 15.95
CA TYR A 149 -12.86 -18.48 14.70
C TYR A 149 -12.96 -16.96 14.94
N LEU A 150 -12.84 -16.24 13.86
CA LEU A 150 -13.06 -14.79 13.80
C LEU A 150 -14.26 -14.51 12.90
N ASP A 151 -15.27 -13.80 13.42
CA ASP A 151 -16.42 -13.36 12.67
C ASP A 151 -16.14 -11.97 12.09
N VAL A 152 -16.07 -11.89 10.77
CA VAL A 152 -15.75 -10.69 9.99
C VAL A 152 -17.04 -10.06 9.50
N THR A 153 -17.38 -8.88 10.00
CA THR A 153 -18.56 -8.12 9.55
C THR A 153 -18.19 -7.25 8.37
N VAL A 154 -18.93 -7.42 7.28
CA VAL A 154 -18.69 -6.76 6.00
C VAL A 154 -19.90 -5.92 5.62
N ARG A 155 -19.65 -4.69 5.19
CA ARG A 155 -20.65 -3.75 4.64
C ARG A 155 -20.57 -3.73 3.12
N SER A 156 -21.70 -3.94 2.45
CA SER A 156 -21.83 -3.79 1.00
C SER A 156 -23.06 -2.93 0.67
N ALA A 157 -23.35 -2.75 -0.61
CA ALA A 157 -24.59 -2.12 -1.07
C ALA A 157 -25.87 -2.89 -0.64
N GLU A 158 -25.76 -4.20 -0.39
CA GLU A 158 -26.85 -5.09 0.03
C GLU A 158 -27.07 -5.05 1.56
N GLY A 159 -26.16 -4.44 2.33
CA GLY A 159 -26.22 -4.33 3.78
C GLY A 159 -25.02 -4.94 4.48
N LEU A 160 -25.26 -5.44 5.71
CA LEU A 160 -24.23 -6.08 6.54
C LEU A 160 -24.33 -7.60 6.40
N SER A 161 -23.19 -8.25 6.21
CA SER A 161 -23.04 -9.71 6.25
C SER A 161 -21.93 -10.10 7.22
N VAL A 162 -21.96 -11.34 7.71
CA VAL A 162 -20.94 -11.90 8.60
C VAL A 162 -20.33 -13.13 7.96
N HIS A 163 -19.01 -13.15 7.88
CA HIS A 163 -18.22 -14.25 7.33
C HIS A 163 -17.27 -14.78 8.41
N ARG A 164 -17.07 -16.06 8.47
CA ARG A 164 -16.25 -16.68 9.50
C ARG A 164 -14.89 -17.12 8.95
N ALA A 165 -13.83 -16.85 9.67
CA ALA A 165 -12.46 -17.20 9.29
C ALA A 165 -11.71 -17.93 10.39
N ARG A 166 -10.80 -18.84 10.00
CA ARG A 166 -9.78 -19.43 10.88
C ARG A 166 -8.59 -18.49 11.02
N ASN A 167 -8.23 -17.80 9.94
CA ASN A 167 -7.09 -16.91 9.89
C ASN A 167 -7.47 -15.62 9.13
N LEU A 168 -6.76 -14.54 9.45
CA LEU A 168 -6.87 -13.26 8.75
C LEU A 168 -5.53 -12.86 8.16
N VAL A 169 -5.56 -12.24 6.98
CA VAL A 169 -4.44 -11.48 6.44
C VAL A 169 -4.87 -10.03 6.20
N ILE A 170 -4.21 -9.10 6.90
CA ILE A 170 -4.57 -7.67 6.90
C ILE A 170 -3.65 -6.93 5.94
N GLY A 171 -4.21 -6.42 4.84
CA GLY A 171 -3.52 -5.66 3.81
C GLY A 171 -4.22 -4.33 3.52
N THR A 172 -4.53 -3.55 4.56
CA THR A 172 -5.30 -2.29 4.47
C THR A 172 -4.50 -1.12 3.89
N GLY A 173 -3.21 -1.33 3.57
CA GLY A 173 -2.36 -0.35 2.89
C GLY A 173 -1.96 0.82 3.77
N LEU A 174 -1.69 1.95 3.10
CA LEU A 174 -1.20 3.18 3.71
C LEU A 174 -2.28 4.27 3.68
N ARG A 175 -2.25 5.16 4.66
CA ARG A 175 -3.12 6.35 4.74
C ARG A 175 -2.34 7.60 4.39
N PRO A 176 -2.93 8.53 3.62
CA PRO A 176 -2.34 9.84 3.36
C PRO A 176 -2.00 10.56 4.67
N LEU A 177 -0.76 11.08 4.77
CA LEU A 177 -0.30 11.82 5.93
C LEU A 177 -0.43 13.32 5.66
N MET A 178 -1.34 13.99 6.37
CA MET A 178 -1.47 15.45 6.36
C MET A 178 -0.73 16.04 7.56
N PRO A 179 -0.20 17.27 7.45
CA PRO A 179 0.32 17.98 8.61
C PRO A 179 -0.77 18.19 9.68
N GLU A 180 -0.35 18.28 10.93
CA GLU A 180 -1.26 18.53 12.05
C GLU A 180 -2.07 19.82 11.83
N GLY A 181 -3.38 19.74 12.04
CA GLY A 181 -4.31 20.87 11.88
C GLY A 181 -4.63 21.24 10.42
N VAL A 182 -4.11 20.51 9.43
CA VAL A 182 -4.45 20.72 8.01
C VAL A 182 -5.42 19.64 7.54
N GLU A 183 -6.62 20.07 7.16
CA GLU A 183 -7.64 19.18 6.60
C GLU A 183 -7.64 19.24 5.07
N ARG A 184 -7.99 18.12 4.43
CA ARG A 184 -8.19 18.07 2.98
C ARG A 184 -9.50 18.77 2.60
N GLY A 185 -9.45 19.59 1.57
CA GLY A 185 -10.57 20.38 1.08
C GLY A 185 -10.68 20.39 -0.44
N GLU A 186 -11.40 21.34 -0.98
CA GLU A 186 -11.54 21.53 -2.43
C GLU A 186 -10.21 21.96 -3.06
N ARG A 187 -9.45 22.80 -2.37
CA ARG A 187 -8.19 23.41 -2.82
C ARG A 187 -6.96 22.95 -2.02
N VAL A 188 -7.16 22.27 -0.91
CA VAL A 188 -6.11 21.66 -0.09
C VAL A 188 -6.11 20.16 -0.33
N TRP A 189 -5.12 19.66 -1.05
CA TRP A 189 -5.07 18.27 -1.51
C TRP A 189 -3.94 17.49 -0.85
N HIS A 190 -4.12 16.18 -0.75
CA HIS A 190 -2.99 15.26 -0.66
C HIS A 190 -2.66 14.75 -2.08
N ASN A 191 -1.40 14.43 -2.35
CA ASN A 191 -0.97 13.92 -3.66
C ASN A 191 -1.72 12.66 -4.12
N SER A 192 -2.28 11.86 -3.20
CA SER A 192 -3.12 10.71 -3.53
C SER A 192 -4.38 11.07 -4.34
N ASP A 193 -4.79 12.33 -4.33
CA ASP A 193 -5.97 12.84 -5.03
C ASP A 193 -5.62 13.62 -6.31
N LEU A 194 -4.33 13.78 -6.64
CA LEU A 194 -3.83 14.72 -7.64
C LEU A 194 -4.60 14.63 -8.97
N LEU A 195 -4.52 13.50 -9.66
CA LEU A 195 -5.10 13.37 -11.02
C LEU A 195 -6.60 13.61 -11.01
N ARG A 196 -7.33 13.00 -10.09
CA ARG A 196 -8.79 13.17 -9.99
C ARG A 196 -9.18 14.63 -9.76
N LYS A 197 -8.41 15.38 -8.98
CA LYS A 197 -8.69 16.79 -8.67
C LYS A 197 -8.21 17.72 -9.76
N VAL A 198 -7.12 17.39 -10.46
CA VAL A 198 -6.66 18.13 -11.64
C VAL A 198 -7.69 18.03 -12.77
N ASP A 199 -8.30 16.87 -13.00
CA ASP A 199 -9.36 16.70 -14.00
C ASP A 199 -10.56 17.62 -13.70
N ALA A 200 -10.88 17.87 -12.43
CA ALA A 200 -11.93 18.80 -12.04
C ALA A 200 -11.59 20.28 -12.29
N LEU A 201 -10.31 20.60 -12.56
CA LEU A 201 -9.88 21.95 -12.97
C LEU A 201 -9.95 22.19 -14.49
N GLU A 202 -10.41 21.21 -15.26
CA GLU A 202 -10.54 21.36 -16.71
C GLU A 202 -11.45 22.55 -17.06
N GLY A 203 -10.98 23.40 -17.98
CA GLY A 203 -11.67 24.63 -18.35
C GLY A 203 -11.46 25.82 -17.39
N THR A 204 -10.69 25.64 -16.30
CA THR A 204 -10.23 26.73 -15.43
C THR A 204 -8.81 27.19 -15.79
N SER A 205 -8.40 28.36 -15.29
CA SER A 205 -7.06 28.91 -15.51
C SER A 205 -6.39 29.22 -14.17
N PRO A 206 -5.95 28.19 -13.41
CA PRO A 206 -5.26 28.43 -12.15
C PRO A 206 -3.97 29.22 -12.40
N SER A 207 -3.68 30.15 -11.51
CA SER A 207 -2.52 31.05 -11.59
C SER A 207 -1.33 30.54 -10.78
N ARG A 208 -1.58 29.80 -9.69
CA ARG A 208 -0.51 29.31 -8.81
C ARG A 208 -0.88 28.00 -8.11
N PHE A 209 0.09 27.08 -8.13
CA PHE A 209 0.09 25.88 -7.30
C PHE A 209 1.22 25.93 -6.26
N VAL A 210 0.96 25.43 -5.06
CA VAL A 210 1.99 25.19 -4.04
C VAL A 210 2.07 23.70 -3.78
N VAL A 211 3.25 23.11 -3.95
CA VAL A 211 3.51 21.69 -3.65
C VAL A 211 4.43 21.58 -2.43
N VAL A 212 3.97 20.90 -1.39
CA VAL A 212 4.68 20.76 -0.12
C VAL A 212 5.25 19.35 0.01
N GLY A 213 6.57 19.22 0.04
CA GLY A 213 7.27 17.95 0.18
C GLY A 213 8.57 17.88 -0.60
N ALA A 214 9.45 16.93 -0.24
CA ALA A 214 10.79 16.78 -0.81
C ALA A 214 11.09 15.36 -1.32
N GLY A 215 10.09 14.50 -1.46
CA GLY A 215 10.23 13.14 -1.98
C GLY A 215 9.77 13.02 -3.44
N GLN A 216 9.86 11.79 -3.97
CA GLN A 216 9.51 11.45 -5.35
C GLN A 216 8.15 12.01 -5.78
N SER A 217 7.10 11.73 -4.99
CA SER A 217 5.74 12.22 -5.32
C SER A 217 5.65 13.75 -5.37
N ALA A 218 6.43 14.48 -4.53
CA ALA A 218 6.46 15.93 -4.57
C ALA A 218 7.08 16.42 -5.88
N ALA A 219 8.22 15.88 -6.28
CA ALA A 219 8.90 16.21 -7.52
C ALA A 219 8.04 15.89 -8.76
N GLU A 220 7.40 14.71 -8.78
CA GLU A 220 6.45 14.33 -9.84
C GLU A 220 5.26 15.30 -9.94
N ASN A 221 4.69 15.71 -8.79
CA ASN A 221 3.59 16.68 -8.77
C ASN A 221 4.01 18.04 -9.33
N VAL A 222 5.22 18.51 -8.96
CA VAL A 222 5.79 19.76 -9.47
C VAL A 222 5.95 19.67 -10.99
N ALA A 223 6.59 18.63 -11.50
CA ALA A 223 6.80 18.42 -12.93
C ALA A 223 5.47 18.33 -13.70
N TYR A 224 4.54 17.55 -13.17
CA TYR A 224 3.22 17.34 -13.78
C TYR A 224 2.41 18.64 -13.85
N LEU A 225 2.27 19.37 -12.74
CA LEU A 225 1.51 20.62 -12.68
C LEU A 225 2.15 21.69 -13.56
N HIS A 226 3.48 21.81 -13.55
CA HIS A 226 4.22 22.74 -14.37
C HIS A 226 4.00 22.51 -15.87
N ARG A 227 3.95 21.26 -16.31
CA ARG A 227 3.69 20.86 -17.69
C ARG A 227 2.20 21.03 -18.07
N ARG A 228 1.30 20.64 -17.15
CA ARG A 228 -0.15 20.63 -17.41
C ARG A 228 -0.77 22.03 -17.47
N PHE A 229 -0.21 22.98 -16.72
CA PHE A 229 -0.69 24.36 -16.62
C PHE A 229 0.43 25.35 -17.01
N PRO A 230 0.63 25.61 -18.32
CA PRO A 230 1.75 26.37 -18.81
C PRO A 230 1.75 27.87 -18.40
N GLU A 231 0.59 28.41 -18.00
CA GLU A 231 0.45 29.77 -17.51
C GLU A 231 0.55 29.91 -15.99
N ALA A 232 0.53 28.81 -15.27
CA ALA A 232 0.55 28.82 -13.82
C ALA A 232 1.98 28.83 -13.25
N GLU A 233 2.16 29.56 -12.15
CA GLU A 233 3.34 29.44 -11.30
C GLU A 233 3.24 28.17 -10.44
N VAL A 234 4.31 27.39 -10.36
CA VAL A 234 4.40 26.21 -9.50
C VAL A 234 5.50 26.41 -8.46
N CYS A 235 5.11 26.48 -7.19
CA CYS A 235 6.00 26.70 -6.06
C CYS A 235 6.22 25.39 -5.31
N ALA A 236 7.44 24.86 -5.29
CA ALA A 236 7.84 23.74 -4.48
C ALA A 236 8.37 24.23 -3.12
N VAL A 237 7.76 23.80 -2.01
CA VAL A 237 8.14 24.20 -0.64
C VAL A 237 8.66 23.01 0.12
N PHE A 238 9.90 23.09 0.62
CA PHE A 238 10.51 22.03 1.42
C PHE A 238 11.63 22.54 2.36
N SER A 239 11.91 21.77 3.40
CA SER A 239 12.85 22.12 4.46
C SER A 239 14.33 21.88 4.12
N ARG A 240 14.66 21.44 2.90
CA ARG A 240 16.01 21.13 2.43
C ARG A 240 16.48 22.18 1.43
N TYR A 241 17.76 22.14 1.05
CA TYR A 241 18.28 22.99 -0.03
C TYR A 241 17.79 22.62 -1.42
N GLY A 242 17.45 21.32 -1.62
CA GLY A 242 16.97 20.78 -2.87
C GLY A 242 16.46 19.37 -2.69
N TYR A 243 16.05 18.75 -3.78
CA TYR A 243 15.77 17.32 -3.80
C TYR A 243 17.06 16.53 -3.60
N SER A 244 16.97 15.43 -2.85
CA SER A 244 18.09 14.50 -2.63
C SER A 244 17.89 13.27 -3.52
N PRO A 245 18.91 12.80 -4.25
CA PRO A 245 18.76 11.61 -5.06
C PRO A 245 18.55 10.37 -4.19
N ALA A 246 17.77 9.42 -4.71
CA ALA A 246 17.71 8.08 -4.17
C ALA A 246 19.07 7.40 -4.34
N ASP A 247 19.57 6.74 -3.29
CA ASP A 247 20.73 5.86 -3.42
C ASP A 247 20.26 4.50 -3.94
N ASP A 248 20.34 4.30 -5.26
CA ASP A 248 19.99 3.07 -5.97
C ASP A 248 21.23 2.22 -6.30
N SER A 249 22.37 2.52 -5.70
CA SER A 249 23.58 1.72 -5.88
C SER A 249 23.37 0.27 -5.44
N SER A 250 24.09 -0.64 -6.08
CA SER A 250 23.92 -2.09 -5.86
C SER A 250 24.12 -2.50 -4.40
N PHE A 251 24.99 -1.81 -3.65
CA PHE A 251 25.19 -2.08 -2.21
C PHE A 251 24.10 -1.47 -1.34
N ALA A 252 23.61 -0.27 -1.62
CA ALA A 252 22.49 0.33 -0.91
C ALA A 252 21.21 -0.49 -1.11
N ASN A 253 20.97 -0.98 -2.33
CA ASN A 253 19.84 -1.83 -2.66
C ASN A 253 19.78 -3.16 -1.90
N ARG A 254 20.88 -3.60 -1.26
CA ARG A 254 20.87 -4.80 -0.41
C ARG A 254 19.96 -4.69 0.80
N ILE A 255 19.58 -3.48 1.22
CA ILE A 255 18.57 -3.31 2.28
C ILE A 255 17.19 -3.88 1.89
N PHE A 256 16.95 -4.08 0.59
CA PHE A 256 15.74 -4.67 0.03
C PHE A 256 15.85 -6.17 -0.23
N ASP A 257 17.00 -6.80 0.06
CA ASP A 257 17.16 -8.24 -0.07
C ASP A 257 16.29 -8.97 0.97
N PRO A 258 15.72 -10.14 0.64
CA PRO A 258 14.96 -10.94 1.63
C PRO A 258 15.76 -11.22 2.91
N GLY A 259 17.06 -11.56 2.78
CA GLY A 259 17.95 -11.79 3.93
C GLY A 259 18.15 -10.57 4.83
N ALA A 260 17.99 -9.35 4.32
CA ALA A 260 18.07 -8.14 5.15
C ALA A 260 16.90 -8.06 6.16
N VAL A 261 15.77 -8.68 5.85
CA VAL A 261 14.63 -8.81 6.78
C VAL A 261 15.02 -9.68 7.99
N ASP A 262 15.75 -10.78 7.77
CA ASP A 262 16.23 -11.68 8.84
C ASP A 262 17.20 -10.96 9.77
N ASP A 263 18.18 -10.26 9.18
CA ASP A 263 19.16 -9.48 9.92
C ASP A 263 18.49 -8.38 10.75
N TYR A 264 17.54 -7.67 10.16
CA TYR A 264 16.81 -6.60 10.84
C TYR A 264 15.91 -7.16 11.95
N PHE A 265 15.19 -8.26 11.70
CA PHE A 265 14.30 -8.89 12.68
C PHE A 265 15.08 -9.36 13.92
N ALA A 266 16.23 -9.99 13.73
CA ALA A 266 17.07 -10.50 14.81
C ALA A 266 17.86 -9.40 15.56
N ALA A 267 17.99 -8.20 14.96
CA ALA A 267 18.80 -7.13 15.51
C ALA A 267 18.19 -6.50 16.78
N PRO A 268 19.02 -6.07 17.74
CA PRO A 268 18.54 -5.26 18.86
C PRO A 268 18.08 -3.88 18.38
N GLU A 269 17.18 -3.24 19.13
CA GLU A 269 16.53 -1.96 18.77
C GLU A 269 17.55 -0.86 18.40
N SER A 270 18.68 -0.78 19.11
CA SER A 270 19.72 0.20 18.81
C SER A 270 20.36 0.02 17.43
N VAL A 271 20.45 -1.23 16.95
CA VAL A 271 20.96 -1.55 15.60
C VAL A 271 19.87 -1.27 14.57
N LYS A 272 18.62 -1.64 14.84
CA LYS A 272 17.46 -1.31 13.97
C LYS A 272 17.37 0.18 13.70
N ASN A 273 17.43 1.00 14.76
CA ASN A 273 17.37 2.45 14.65
C ASN A 273 18.55 3.02 13.83
N ARG A 274 19.75 2.47 14.01
CA ARG A 274 20.93 2.89 13.23
C ARG A 274 20.81 2.50 11.75
N LEU A 275 20.32 1.30 11.45
CA LEU A 275 20.08 0.85 10.06
C LEU A 275 19.05 1.73 9.37
N MET A 276 17.93 2.02 10.03
CA MET A 276 16.90 2.89 9.48
C MET A 276 17.38 4.34 9.30
N ALA A 277 18.12 4.87 10.26
CA ALA A 277 18.68 6.23 10.14
C ALA A 277 19.66 6.35 8.97
N TYR A 278 20.47 5.31 8.71
CA TYR A 278 21.44 5.31 7.62
C TYR A 278 20.81 5.02 6.26
N HIS A 279 19.91 4.01 6.17
CA HIS A 279 19.35 3.54 4.91
C HIS A 279 17.98 4.14 4.57
N GLY A 280 17.39 4.95 5.43
CA GLY A 280 16.10 5.58 5.15
C GLY A 280 16.07 6.40 3.86
N ASN A 281 17.24 6.95 3.46
CA ASN A 281 17.44 7.70 2.22
C ASN A 281 17.47 6.83 0.95
N THR A 282 17.33 5.53 1.03
CA THR A 282 17.12 4.68 -0.15
C THR A 282 15.67 4.73 -0.65
N ASN A 283 14.73 5.15 0.21
CA ASN A 283 13.29 5.18 -0.12
C ASN A 283 12.57 6.44 0.37
N TYR A 284 12.93 6.97 1.54
CA TYR A 284 12.17 8.07 2.16
C TYR A 284 12.73 9.44 1.82
N SER A 285 11.84 10.30 1.28
CA SER A 285 12.16 11.70 0.97
C SER A 285 13.33 11.86 -0.02
N VAL A 286 13.40 11.00 -1.00
CA VAL A 286 14.38 10.99 -2.10
C VAL A 286 13.67 11.00 -3.44
N VAL A 287 14.39 11.34 -4.49
CA VAL A 287 13.88 11.55 -5.85
C VAL A 287 14.81 10.89 -6.86
N ASP A 288 14.26 10.37 -7.93
CA ASP A 288 14.99 9.90 -9.10
C ASP A 288 15.91 11.00 -9.65
N ILE A 289 17.17 10.65 -9.94
CA ILE A 289 18.18 11.60 -10.38
C ILE A 289 17.78 12.27 -11.71
N ASP A 290 17.18 11.54 -12.63
CA ASP A 290 16.77 12.07 -13.92
C ASP A 290 15.69 13.14 -13.76
N LEU A 291 14.74 12.93 -12.84
CA LEU A 291 13.70 13.91 -12.52
C LEU A 291 14.27 15.15 -11.82
N ILE A 292 15.26 14.97 -10.94
CA ILE A 292 15.98 16.11 -10.33
C ILE A 292 16.64 16.96 -11.41
N ASP A 293 17.38 16.33 -12.32
CA ASP A 293 18.11 17.02 -13.38
C ASP A 293 17.16 17.71 -14.36
N ASP A 294 16.03 17.09 -14.67
CA ASP A 294 14.99 17.69 -15.53
C ASP A 294 14.38 18.94 -14.90
N LEU A 295 13.98 18.88 -13.63
CA LEU A 295 13.41 20.02 -12.90
C LEU A 295 14.42 21.17 -12.79
N TYR A 296 15.69 20.85 -12.49
CA TYR A 296 16.74 21.86 -12.40
C TYR A 296 16.99 22.52 -13.76
N ARG A 297 17.02 21.75 -14.85
CA ARG A 297 17.17 22.24 -16.22
C ARG A 297 16.03 23.18 -16.61
N GLN A 298 14.80 22.81 -16.30
CA GLN A 298 13.62 23.65 -16.57
C GLN A 298 13.69 24.96 -15.81
N MET A 299 13.95 24.93 -14.51
CA MET A 299 14.12 26.14 -13.68
C MET A 299 15.21 27.06 -14.24
N TYR A 300 16.37 26.51 -14.60
CA TYR A 300 17.48 27.29 -15.15
C TYR A 300 17.14 27.90 -16.52
N GLN A 301 16.48 27.13 -17.37
CA GLN A 301 16.05 27.61 -18.69
C GLN A 301 15.07 28.78 -18.57
N GLU A 302 14.07 28.68 -17.71
CA GLU A 302 13.12 29.75 -17.44
C GLU A 302 13.81 31.04 -16.94
N LYS A 303 14.79 30.88 -16.05
CA LYS A 303 15.60 31.99 -15.54
C LYS A 303 16.38 32.70 -16.66
N VAL A 304 16.97 31.92 -17.58
CA VAL A 304 17.68 32.49 -18.74
C VAL A 304 16.74 33.23 -19.67
N LEU A 305 15.52 32.74 -19.84
CA LEU A 305 14.52 33.33 -20.72
C LEU A 305 13.73 34.49 -20.08
N GLY A 306 13.84 34.68 -18.76
CA GLY A 306 13.04 35.67 -18.02
C GLY A 306 11.56 35.30 -17.91
N THR A 307 11.24 34.01 -17.94
CA THR A 307 9.86 33.44 -17.88
C THR A 307 9.68 32.57 -16.65
N GLU A 308 10.26 32.97 -15.53
CA GLU A 308 10.31 32.20 -14.31
C GLU A 308 8.90 31.93 -13.73
N ARG A 309 8.47 30.67 -13.76
CA ARG A 309 7.23 30.20 -13.17
C ARG A 309 7.41 28.92 -12.33
N LEU A 310 8.57 28.24 -12.44
CA LEU A 310 8.96 27.14 -11.60
C LEU A 310 9.84 27.64 -10.44
N ARG A 311 9.29 27.68 -9.23
CA ARG A 311 9.95 28.26 -8.06
C ARG A 311 10.22 27.24 -6.98
N PHE A 312 11.45 27.21 -6.48
CA PHE A 312 11.83 26.39 -5.34
C PHE A 312 12.03 27.28 -4.10
N ILE A 313 11.17 27.07 -3.10
CA ILE A 313 11.22 27.75 -1.80
C ILE A 313 11.83 26.77 -0.81
N ASN A 314 13.15 26.70 -0.84
CA ASN A 314 13.96 25.77 -0.07
C ASN A 314 14.16 26.27 1.38
N VAL A 315 14.66 25.39 2.24
CA VAL A 315 14.93 25.64 3.67
C VAL A 315 13.75 26.34 4.35
N SER A 316 12.53 25.92 3.97
CA SER A 316 11.29 26.57 4.38
C SER A 316 10.23 25.51 4.76
N ARG A 317 9.27 25.92 5.56
CA ARG A 317 8.17 25.07 6.02
C ARG A 317 6.85 25.81 5.91
N VAL A 318 5.81 25.12 5.48
CA VAL A 318 4.42 25.61 5.63
C VAL A 318 4.01 25.49 7.09
N THR A 319 3.62 26.62 7.68
CA THR A 319 3.20 26.72 9.09
C THR A 319 1.72 27.07 9.26
N GLY A 320 1.06 27.50 8.19
CA GLY A 320 -0.36 27.81 8.19
C GLY A 320 -0.99 27.62 6.82
N VAL A 321 -2.22 27.11 6.80
CA VAL A 321 -3.04 26.94 5.59
C VAL A 321 -4.45 27.37 5.93
N GLN A 322 -4.98 28.30 5.14
CA GLN A 322 -6.35 28.76 5.25
C GLN A 322 -7.03 28.70 3.89
N GLU A 323 -7.94 27.78 3.73
CA GLU A 323 -8.76 27.65 2.53
C GLU A 323 -9.88 28.70 2.56
N THR A 324 -10.09 29.38 1.43
CA THR A 324 -11.21 30.28 1.17
C THR A 324 -11.93 29.83 -0.11
N PRO A 325 -13.12 30.33 -0.44
CA PRO A 325 -13.80 29.95 -1.67
C PRO A 325 -12.97 30.17 -2.94
N ASP A 326 -12.12 31.21 -2.94
CA ASP A 326 -11.41 31.66 -4.14
C ASP A 326 -9.93 31.24 -4.18
N ALA A 327 -9.30 30.99 -3.02
CA ALA A 327 -7.87 30.72 -2.91
C ALA A 327 -7.51 29.94 -1.63
N VAL A 328 -6.27 29.47 -1.56
CA VAL A 328 -5.66 29.00 -0.33
C VAL A 328 -4.54 29.95 0.06
N ARG A 329 -4.68 30.56 1.22
CA ARG A 329 -3.59 31.33 1.82
C ARG A 329 -2.64 30.39 2.56
N THR A 330 -1.39 30.37 2.15
CA THR A 330 -0.35 29.54 2.72
C THR A 330 0.71 30.39 3.39
N VAL A 331 0.99 30.16 4.65
CA VAL A 331 2.07 30.79 5.40
C VAL A 331 3.31 29.93 5.27
N VAL A 332 4.36 30.47 4.67
CA VAL A 332 5.66 29.80 4.52
C VAL A 332 6.70 30.47 5.40
N ASN A 333 7.26 29.73 6.33
CA ASN A 333 8.28 30.21 7.25
C ASN A 333 9.67 29.78 6.77
N SER A 334 10.60 30.72 6.65
CA SER A 334 12.02 30.45 6.40
C SER A 334 12.68 29.87 7.65
N LEU A 335 13.27 28.69 7.52
CA LEU A 335 14.01 28.07 8.62
C LEU A 335 15.36 28.75 8.91
N VAL A 336 15.80 29.64 7.99
CA VAL A 336 17.07 30.38 8.15
C VAL A 336 16.84 31.68 8.90
N THR A 337 15.83 32.47 8.51
CA THR A 337 15.60 33.82 9.04
C THR A 337 14.42 33.88 10.01
N GLY A 338 13.53 32.91 9.99
CA GLY A 338 12.26 32.93 10.73
C GLY A 338 11.22 33.84 10.11
N GLU A 339 11.50 34.46 8.95
CA GLU A 339 10.55 35.32 8.26
C GLU A 339 9.38 34.51 7.68
N GLU A 340 8.20 35.08 7.77
CA GLU A 340 6.99 34.50 7.19
C GLU A 340 6.66 35.19 5.86
N THR A 341 6.40 34.35 4.85
CA THR A 341 5.92 34.79 3.53
C THR A 341 4.51 34.24 3.30
N LEU A 342 3.59 35.11 2.89
CA LEU A 342 2.25 34.72 2.49
C LEU A 342 2.24 34.35 1.01
N LEU A 343 1.77 33.16 0.70
CA LEU A 343 1.52 32.71 -0.67
C LEU A 343 0.04 32.41 -0.84
N ASP A 344 -0.65 33.23 -1.62
CA ASP A 344 -2.00 32.90 -2.07
C ASP A 344 -1.88 32.01 -3.32
N ALA A 345 -2.54 30.87 -3.31
CA ALA A 345 -2.50 29.87 -4.38
C ALA A 345 -3.93 29.41 -4.73
N ASP A 346 -4.14 28.93 -5.93
CA ASP A 346 -5.40 28.29 -6.31
C ASP A 346 -5.53 26.94 -5.66
N VAL A 347 -4.41 26.23 -5.51
CA VAL A 347 -4.34 24.89 -4.92
C VAL A 347 -3.03 24.69 -4.15
N VAL A 348 -3.13 24.02 -3.02
CA VAL A 348 -1.98 23.50 -2.27
C VAL A 348 -2.03 21.97 -2.25
N VAL A 349 -0.94 21.33 -2.67
CA VAL A 349 -0.80 19.87 -2.72
C VAL A 349 0.22 19.43 -1.67
N PHE A 350 -0.22 18.66 -0.71
CA PHE A 350 0.65 18.04 0.29
C PHE A 350 1.14 16.68 -0.23
N ALA A 351 2.42 16.60 -0.58
CA ALA A 351 3.12 15.38 -0.92
C ALA A 351 4.00 14.94 0.27
N THR A 352 3.37 14.84 1.43
CA THR A 352 3.99 14.61 2.73
C THR A 352 4.08 13.13 3.11
N GLY A 353 3.78 12.26 2.15
CA GLY A 353 3.89 10.81 2.28
C GLY A 353 2.68 10.15 2.92
N TYR A 354 2.92 8.98 3.48
CA TYR A 354 1.87 8.09 3.99
C TYR A 354 2.30 7.48 5.31
N SER A 355 1.33 7.07 6.11
CA SER A 355 1.53 6.27 7.31
C SER A 355 0.79 4.93 7.19
N PRO A 356 1.28 3.85 7.81
CA PRO A 356 0.51 2.61 7.90
C PRO A 356 -0.85 2.86 8.57
N ALA A 357 -1.90 2.22 8.06
CA ALA A 357 -3.15 2.11 8.81
C ALA A 357 -2.90 1.30 10.08
N ASP A 358 -3.62 1.61 11.18
CA ASP A 358 -3.57 0.76 12.37
C ASP A 358 -4.14 -0.62 12.02
N PRO A 359 -3.32 -1.69 12.03
CA PRO A 359 -3.77 -3.01 11.64
C PRO A 359 -4.77 -3.61 12.64
N LEU A 360 -4.78 -3.14 13.89
CA LEU A 360 -5.65 -3.64 14.94
C LEU A 360 -6.97 -2.85 15.08
N GLY A 361 -7.10 -1.71 14.41
CA GLY A 361 -8.27 -0.84 14.55
C GLY A 361 -9.61 -1.49 14.19
N LEU A 362 -9.59 -2.54 13.34
CA LEU A 362 -10.77 -3.31 12.95
C LEU A 362 -11.06 -4.51 13.86
N LEU A 363 -10.12 -4.87 14.76
CA LEU A 363 -10.15 -6.13 15.50
C LEU A 363 -10.94 -6.05 16.82
N GLY A 364 -11.38 -4.86 17.26
CA GLY A 364 -12.17 -4.71 18.48
C GLY A 364 -11.59 -5.49 19.66
N GLU A 365 -12.39 -6.35 20.32
CA GLU A 365 -11.96 -7.19 21.44
C GLU A 365 -10.85 -8.21 21.09
N VAL A 366 -10.69 -8.55 19.82
CA VAL A 366 -9.57 -9.42 19.37
C VAL A 366 -8.23 -8.70 19.53
N ALA A 367 -8.22 -7.37 19.40
CA ALA A 367 -7.01 -6.55 19.58
C ALA A 367 -6.44 -6.65 21.01
N ASP A 368 -7.29 -6.84 22.02
CA ASP A 368 -6.89 -6.99 23.43
C ASP A 368 -6.11 -8.29 23.67
N ARG A 369 -6.26 -9.26 22.76
CA ARG A 369 -5.54 -10.55 22.79
C ARG A 369 -4.24 -10.51 21.97
N CYS A 370 -3.95 -9.42 21.25
CA CYS A 370 -2.70 -9.22 20.53
C CYS A 370 -1.64 -8.65 21.47
N LEU A 371 -0.52 -9.34 21.58
CA LEU A 371 0.56 -8.91 22.47
C LEU A 371 1.29 -7.69 21.90
N ARG A 372 1.78 -6.85 22.80
CA ARG A 372 2.53 -5.64 22.46
C ARG A 372 3.93 -5.67 23.06
N ASP A 373 4.86 -4.98 22.45
CA ASP A 373 6.19 -4.75 23.00
C ASP A 373 6.19 -3.61 24.04
N ASP A 374 7.34 -3.34 24.64
CA ASP A 374 7.50 -2.31 25.69
C ASP A 374 7.22 -0.87 25.19
N ALA A 375 7.23 -0.66 23.87
CA ALA A 375 6.88 0.59 23.23
C ALA A 375 5.37 0.66 22.82
N GLY A 376 4.57 -0.36 23.17
CA GLY A 376 3.15 -0.45 22.84
C GLY A 376 2.86 -0.86 21.39
N ARG A 377 3.88 -1.22 20.59
CA ARG A 377 3.73 -1.68 19.21
C ARG A 377 3.33 -3.16 19.20
N VAL A 378 2.58 -3.58 18.18
CA VAL A 378 2.17 -4.98 18.00
C VAL A 378 3.39 -5.88 17.88
N ARG A 379 3.42 -6.97 18.65
CA ARG A 379 4.46 -8.00 18.50
C ARG A 379 4.13 -8.87 17.30
N VAL A 380 5.07 -8.96 16.36
CA VAL A 380 4.94 -9.71 15.11
C VAL A 380 6.06 -10.73 15.05
N GLU A 381 5.73 -11.98 14.76
CA GLU A 381 6.68 -13.06 14.53
C GLU A 381 7.36 -12.88 13.16
N ARG A 382 8.46 -13.63 12.92
CA ARG A 382 9.23 -13.50 11.67
C ARG A 382 8.39 -13.81 10.41
N ASP A 383 7.39 -14.67 10.52
CA ASP A 383 6.45 -15.07 9.48
C ASP A 383 5.26 -14.10 9.30
N TYR A 384 5.39 -12.86 9.81
CA TYR A 384 4.39 -11.80 9.79
C TYR A 384 3.12 -12.09 10.60
N ARG A 385 3.11 -13.15 11.39
CA ARG A 385 2.00 -13.46 12.30
C ARG A 385 2.06 -12.57 13.53
N VAL A 386 0.92 -12.02 13.94
CA VAL A 386 0.78 -11.32 15.22
C VAL A 386 0.93 -12.31 16.36
N THR A 387 1.76 -12.00 17.35
CA THR A 387 1.85 -12.78 18.58
C THR A 387 0.60 -12.52 19.44
N THR A 388 -0.12 -13.56 19.79
CA THR A 388 -1.41 -13.47 20.49
C THR A 388 -1.43 -14.26 21.78
N ASP A 389 -2.44 -13.99 22.63
CA ASP A 389 -2.77 -14.83 23.77
C ASP A 389 -3.01 -16.29 23.31
N PRO A 390 -2.54 -17.33 24.05
CA PRO A 390 -2.74 -18.73 23.69
C PRO A 390 -4.19 -19.15 23.53
N ALA A 391 -5.14 -18.45 24.16
CA ALA A 391 -6.57 -18.70 23.99
C ALA A 391 -7.12 -18.24 22.65
N LEU A 392 -6.34 -17.49 21.84
CA LEU A 392 -6.68 -17.15 20.46
C LEU A 392 -5.91 -18.09 19.52
N ARG A 393 -6.60 -19.09 18.96
CA ARG A 393 -6.02 -20.08 18.05
C ARG A 393 -5.89 -19.59 16.62
N CYS A 394 -6.69 -18.58 16.24
CA CYS A 394 -6.69 -17.99 14.92
C CYS A 394 -5.36 -17.29 14.62
N GLY A 395 -4.86 -17.43 13.39
CA GLY A 395 -3.73 -16.65 12.88
C GLY A 395 -4.17 -15.29 12.40
N ILE A 396 -3.41 -14.24 12.74
CA ILE A 396 -3.59 -12.88 12.22
C ILE A 396 -2.25 -12.50 11.59
N TYR A 397 -2.24 -12.25 10.29
CA TYR A 397 -1.04 -11.91 9.51
C TYR A 397 -1.11 -10.47 9.00
N LEU A 398 0.02 -9.77 9.03
CA LEU A 398 0.10 -8.37 8.61
C LEU A 398 0.89 -8.22 7.31
N GLN A 399 0.29 -7.60 6.32
CA GLN A 399 0.93 -7.19 5.08
C GLN A 399 1.13 -5.67 5.05
N GLY A 400 1.98 -5.16 5.92
CA GLY A 400 2.28 -3.75 6.15
C GLY A 400 2.19 -3.37 7.63
N GLY A 401 2.71 -2.21 8.01
CA GLY A 401 2.72 -1.74 9.40
C GLY A 401 3.67 -2.50 10.32
N THR A 402 4.60 -3.28 9.77
CA THR A 402 5.56 -4.10 10.53
C THR A 402 7.01 -3.58 10.41
N GLU A 403 7.21 -2.31 10.07
CA GLU A 403 8.56 -1.73 9.88
C GLU A 403 9.44 -1.86 11.12
N HIS A 404 8.87 -1.75 12.31
CA HIS A 404 9.57 -1.89 13.58
C HIS A 404 10.16 -3.28 13.82
N THR A 405 9.65 -4.32 13.16
CA THR A 405 10.13 -5.70 13.26
C THR A 405 10.85 -6.17 11.99
N HIS A 406 10.36 -5.80 10.80
CA HIS A 406 10.80 -6.33 9.50
C HIS A 406 11.52 -5.30 8.61
N GLY A 407 11.70 -4.07 9.10
CA GLY A 407 12.44 -3.03 8.38
C GLY A 407 11.70 -2.39 7.21
N ILE A 408 12.44 -1.67 6.39
CA ILE A 408 11.94 -0.77 5.36
C ILE A 408 11.09 -1.46 4.27
N THR A 409 11.28 -2.76 4.04
CA THR A 409 10.63 -3.50 2.96
C THR A 409 9.15 -3.79 3.21
N THR A 410 8.65 -3.58 4.43
CA THR A 410 7.31 -4.02 4.83
C THR A 410 6.16 -3.37 4.07
N SER A 411 6.35 -2.12 3.65
CA SER A 411 5.36 -1.34 2.89
C SER A 411 5.69 -1.25 1.40
N LEU A 412 6.75 -1.95 0.96
CA LEU A 412 7.24 -1.90 -0.41
C LEU A 412 6.88 -3.15 -1.20
N LEU A 413 6.78 -2.99 -2.52
CA LEU A 413 6.56 -4.10 -3.45
C LEU A 413 7.76 -5.05 -3.52
N SER A 414 8.97 -4.55 -3.22
CA SER A 414 10.25 -5.26 -3.39
C SER A 414 10.27 -6.68 -2.83
N ASN A 415 9.62 -6.93 -1.69
CA ASN A 415 9.58 -8.23 -1.02
C ASN A 415 8.18 -8.83 -0.93
N THR A 416 7.19 -8.27 -1.62
CA THR A 416 5.81 -8.76 -1.54
C THR A 416 5.69 -10.24 -1.92
N ALA A 417 6.34 -10.67 -3.00
CA ALA A 417 6.30 -12.05 -3.45
C ALA A 417 6.90 -13.03 -2.41
N ILE A 418 8.01 -12.67 -1.79
CA ILE A 418 8.65 -13.48 -0.72
C ILE A 418 7.76 -13.51 0.52
N ARG A 419 7.30 -12.34 0.99
CA ARG A 419 6.46 -12.21 2.19
C ARG A 419 5.21 -13.07 2.10
N VAL A 420 4.51 -13.09 0.97
CA VAL A 420 3.31 -13.92 0.82
C VAL A 420 3.64 -15.42 0.79
N GLY A 421 4.82 -15.80 0.31
CA GLY A 421 5.32 -17.17 0.42
C GLY A 421 5.51 -17.57 1.87
N GLU A 422 6.20 -16.74 2.67
CA GLU A 422 6.43 -16.99 4.10
C GLU A 422 5.12 -17.03 4.91
N ILE A 423 4.15 -16.18 4.58
CA ILE A 423 2.81 -16.24 5.21
C ILE A 423 2.08 -17.53 4.82
N LEU A 424 2.13 -17.94 3.55
CA LEU A 424 1.51 -19.17 3.09
C LEU A 424 2.13 -20.40 3.78
N ASP A 425 3.46 -20.48 3.84
CA ASP A 425 4.17 -21.58 4.52
C ASP A 425 3.77 -21.63 6.00
N SER A 426 3.72 -20.49 6.70
CA SER A 426 3.27 -20.41 8.08
C SER A 426 1.82 -20.87 8.27
N LEU A 427 0.92 -20.52 7.36
CA LEU A 427 -0.46 -20.99 7.38
C LEU A 427 -0.54 -22.53 7.25
N LEU A 428 0.22 -23.10 6.33
CA LEU A 428 0.23 -24.55 6.08
C LEU A 428 0.86 -25.32 7.24
N ASP A 429 1.99 -24.86 7.77
CA ASP A 429 2.72 -25.53 8.87
C ASP A 429 1.94 -25.54 10.19
N ARG A 430 1.17 -24.49 10.46
CA ARG A 430 0.35 -24.36 11.69
C ARG A 430 -0.99 -25.09 11.61
N GLY A 431 -1.30 -25.69 10.47
CA GLY A 431 -2.55 -26.39 10.21
C GLY A 431 -3.68 -25.41 9.88
N VAL A 432 -4.02 -25.29 8.62
CA VAL A 432 -5.13 -24.44 8.14
C VAL A 432 -6.46 -24.93 8.67
N LYS A 433 -6.60 -26.25 8.89
CA LYS A 433 -7.80 -26.93 9.36
C LYS A 433 -7.65 -27.36 10.82
N SER A 434 -8.67 -27.11 11.63
CA SER A 434 -8.70 -27.59 13.02
C SER A 434 -8.84 -29.12 13.03
N ALA A 435 -8.17 -29.79 13.96
CA ALA A 435 -8.32 -31.25 14.20
C ALA A 435 -9.77 -31.69 14.49
N SER A 436 -10.65 -30.74 14.85
CA SER A 436 -12.09 -30.99 15.03
C SER A 436 -12.85 -31.19 13.72
N ASP A 437 -12.32 -30.72 12.58
CA ASP A 437 -12.98 -30.88 11.27
C ASP A 437 -12.66 -32.20 10.58
N GLU A 438 -11.57 -32.88 10.96
CA GLU A 438 -11.26 -34.25 10.52
C GLU A 438 -12.24 -35.30 11.09
N ALA A 439 -12.98 -34.95 12.15
CA ALA A 439 -13.91 -35.84 12.85
C ALA A 439 -15.37 -35.76 12.40
N ARG A 440 -15.72 -34.88 11.44
CA ARG A 440 -17.08 -34.85 10.86
C ARG A 440 -17.17 -35.80 9.68
N PRO A 441 -17.95 -36.91 9.78
CA PRO A 441 -18.18 -37.79 8.64
C PRO A 441 -18.94 -37.03 7.55
N VAL A 442 -18.44 -37.10 6.33
CA VAL A 442 -19.16 -36.66 5.13
C VAL A 442 -20.46 -37.48 5.07
N THR A 443 -21.60 -36.90 5.37
CA THR A 443 -22.88 -37.50 5.07
C THR A 443 -23.09 -37.46 3.58
N ASP A 444 -22.71 -38.56 2.91
CA ASP A 444 -23.09 -38.83 1.53
C ASP A 444 -24.62 -38.89 1.47
N GLY A 445 -25.21 -37.86 0.93
CA GLY A 445 -26.64 -37.82 0.60
C GLY A 445 -27.00 -38.68 -0.63
N THR A 446 -26.83 -40.01 -0.50
CA THR A 446 -27.45 -40.97 -1.44
C THR A 446 -28.85 -41.30 -0.95
N GLY A 447 -29.79 -40.40 -1.30
CA GLY A 447 -31.20 -40.72 -1.24
C GLY A 447 -31.55 -41.65 -2.40
N THR A 448 -31.61 -42.95 -2.14
CA THR A 448 -32.27 -43.92 -3.00
C THR A 448 -33.78 -43.73 -2.92
N HIS A 449 -34.36 -43.27 -4.03
CA HIS A 449 -35.80 -43.46 -4.25
C HIS A 449 -36.05 -44.87 -4.73
N ALA A 450 -36.81 -45.64 -3.92
CA ALA A 450 -37.59 -46.77 -4.35
C ALA A 450 -39.07 -46.34 -4.56
#